data_d4b241e490ae2bd9eda8032d63f6e557
#
_entry.id   d4b241e490ae2bd9eda8032d63f6e557
#
_cell.length_a   1.000
_cell.length_b   1.000
_cell.length_c   1.000
_cell.angle_alpha   90.00
_cell.angle_beta   90.00
_cell.angle_gamma   90.00
#
_symmetry.space_group_name_H-M   'P 1'
#
loop_
_entity.id
_entity.type
_entity.pdbx_description
1 polymer ?
#
loop_
_entity_poly.entity_id
_entity_poly.type
_entity_poly.pdbx_seq_one_letter_code
_entity_poly.pdbx_strand_id
1 'polypeptide(L)'
;MQQFFAEPSWITESEILIRGADLNHMKNVLRMKVGEDVRINDGQGTTYLCCLNRYEKDQAVLDVFRKLDTETELPSEIILFQGLPKGDKMEWIVQKSVELGAHKIVPFSAKRSVVKLDEKKAVKKQERWQLIAKGAAEQSGRGVIPEVCGVCSFTEALEQAESLDVVLIPYELEEGMAETVRVIEQIEPGQSVGIFIGPEGGFEEAEVLRAKEKGARPVT
;
A
#
# COMPACT_ATOMS: atom_id res chain seq x y z
N MET A 1 -13.65 -16.25 -4.21
CA MET A 1 -14.67 -15.20 -3.95
C MET A 1 -14.06 -13.88 -4.36
N GLN A 2 -14.78 -13.07 -5.13
CA GLN A 2 -14.30 -11.73 -5.52
C GLN A 2 -14.37 -10.79 -4.33
N GLN A 3 -13.50 -9.75 -4.34
CA GLN A 3 -13.42 -8.76 -3.27
C GLN A 3 -13.45 -7.35 -3.85
N PHE A 4 -14.14 -6.43 -3.14
CA PHE A 4 -14.20 -5.01 -3.46
C PHE A 4 -14.12 -4.18 -2.18
N PHE A 5 -13.87 -2.88 -2.35
CA PHE A 5 -13.97 -1.92 -1.27
C PHE A 5 -15.21 -1.06 -1.44
N ALA A 6 -15.90 -0.78 -0.34
CA ALA A 6 -17.04 0.14 -0.33
C ALA A 6 -16.74 1.33 0.59
N GLU A 7 -17.20 2.51 0.19
CA GLU A 7 -17.15 3.65 1.09
C GLU A 7 -18.04 3.42 2.32
N PRO A 8 -17.62 3.82 3.53
CA PRO A 8 -18.42 3.62 4.74
C PRO A 8 -19.85 4.18 4.63
N SER A 9 -20.05 5.25 3.86
CA SER A 9 -21.37 5.85 3.60
C SER A 9 -22.32 4.97 2.77
N TRP A 10 -21.79 3.93 2.11
CA TRP A 10 -22.56 2.99 1.28
C TRP A 10 -22.87 1.69 2.02
N ILE A 11 -22.45 1.58 3.28
CA ILE A 11 -22.57 0.39 4.12
C ILE A 11 -23.67 0.63 5.16
N THR A 12 -24.64 -0.26 5.21
CA THR A 12 -25.65 -0.35 6.27
C THR A 12 -25.54 -1.71 6.97
N GLU A 13 -26.35 -1.96 7.98
CA GLU A 13 -26.38 -3.26 8.68
C GLU A 13 -26.81 -4.42 7.78
N SER A 14 -27.67 -4.17 6.81
CA SER A 14 -28.29 -5.21 5.98
C SER A 14 -27.88 -5.16 4.51
N GLU A 15 -27.48 -4.01 4.00
CA GLU A 15 -27.19 -3.82 2.58
C GLU A 15 -25.91 -2.99 2.39
N ILE A 16 -25.17 -3.30 1.31
CA ILE A 16 -24.04 -2.52 0.83
C ILE A 16 -24.27 -2.14 -0.63
N LEU A 17 -23.94 -0.91 -0.98
CA LEU A 17 -24.01 -0.41 -2.34
C LEU A 17 -22.64 -0.40 -2.99
N ILE A 18 -22.55 -0.86 -4.25
CA ILE A 18 -21.33 -0.74 -5.08
C ILE A 18 -21.65 0.15 -6.28
N ARG A 19 -20.81 1.17 -6.51
CA ARG A 19 -21.02 2.20 -7.54
C ARG A 19 -19.75 2.42 -8.38
N GLY A 20 -19.90 3.23 -9.43
CA GLY A 20 -18.77 3.72 -10.23
C GLY A 20 -17.99 2.63 -10.95
N ALA A 21 -16.66 2.68 -10.84
CA ALA A 21 -15.76 1.76 -11.53
C ALA A 21 -15.95 0.30 -11.07
N ASP A 22 -16.20 0.09 -9.78
CA ASP A 22 -16.37 -1.24 -9.21
C ASP A 22 -17.69 -1.88 -9.66
N LEU A 23 -18.77 -1.09 -9.81
CA LEU A 23 -20.00 -1.55 -10.45
C LEU A 23 -19.74 -2.04 -11.89
N ASN A 24 -18.99 -1.27 -12.67
CA ASN A 24 -18.64 -1.66 -14.03
C ASN A 24 -17.77 -2.91 -14.04
N HIS A 25 -16.81 -3.02 -13.14
CA HIS A 25 -15.96 -4.21 -12.99
C HIS A 25 -16.79 -5.44 -12.64
N MET A 26 -17.64 -5.35 -11.65
CA MET A 26 -18.54 -6.43 -11.20
C MET A 26 -19.47 -6.90 -12.32
N LYS A 27 -20.14 -5.96 -13.00
CA LYS A 27 -21.17 -6.26 -13.99
C LYS A 27 -20.62 -6.67 -15.35
N ASN A 28 -19.62 -5.93 -15.87
CA ASN A 28 -19.20 -6.03 -17.27
C ASN A 28 -17.89 -6.82 -17.45
N VAL A 29 -16.99 -6.78 -16.48
CA VAL A 29 -15.70 -7.48 -16.53
C VAL A 29 -15.85 -8.88 -15.93
N LEU A 30 -16.25 -8.97 -14.66
CA LEU A 30 -16.43 -10.23 -13.96
C LEU A 30 -17.76 -10.92 -14.30
N ARG A 31 -18.73 -10.17 -14.80
CA ARG A 31 -20.07 -10.66 -15.19
C ARG A 31 -20.76 -11.41 -14.06
N MET A 32 -20.64 -10.89 -12.85
CA MET A 32 -21.24 -11.48 -11.68
C MET A 32 -22.78 -11.55 -11.79
N LYS A 33 -23.33 -12.65 -11.34
CA LYS A 33 -24.77 -12.91 -11.40
C LYS A 33 -25.42 -12.67 -10.03
N VAL A 34 -26.69 -12.28 -10.04
CA VAL A 34 -27.51 -12.23 -8.85
C VAL A 34 -27.48 -13.61 -8.14
N GLY A 35 -27.28 -13.59 -6.82
CA GLY A 35 -27.08 -14.77 -6.00
C GLY A 35 -25.61 -15.18 -5.81
N GLU A 36 -24.64 -14.54 -6.45
CA GLU A 36 -23.24 -14.83 -6.22
C GLU A 36 -22.70 -14.11 -4.97
N ASP A 37 -21.86 -14.84 -4.22
CA ASP A 37 -21.22 -14.33 -3.02
C ASP A 37 -20.02 -13.43 -3.36
N VAL A 38 -19.89 -12.37 -2.56
CA VAL A 38 -18.83 -11.36 -2.72
C VAL A 38 -18.37 -10.89 -1.34
N ARG A 39 -17.07 -10.58 -1.24
CA ARG A 39 -16.48 -9.97 -0.06
C ARG A 39 -16.37 -8.47 -0.25
N ILE A 40 -16.79 -7.71 0.76
CA ILE A 40 -16.67 -6.25 0.77
C ILE A 40 -15.88 -5.84 2.00
N ASN A 41 -14.92 -4.94 1.83
CA ASN A 41 -14.18 -4.32 2.92
C ASN A 41 -14.52 -2.83 3.01
N ASP A 42 -14.56 -2.31 4.23
CA ASP A 42 -14.79 -0.88 4.47
C ASP A 42 -13.51 -0.03 4.44
N GLY A 43 -12.37 -0.67 4.23
CA GLY A 43 -11.05 -0.02 4.30
C GLY A 43 -10.60 0.35 5.71
N GLN A 44 -11.35 -0.03 6.74
CA GLN A 44 -11.11 0.28 8.15
C GLN A 44 -10.96 -0.97 9.03
N GLY A 45 -10.75 -2.13 8.41
CA GLY A 45 -10.52 -3.39 9.10
C GLY A 45 -11.78 -4.25 9.30
N THR A 46 -12.91 -3.90 8.65
CA THR A 46 -14.10 -4.75 8.66
C THR A 46 -14.33 -5.38 7.29
N THR A 47 -14.59 -6.67 7.31
CA THR A 47 -14.97 -7.48 6.14
C THR A 47 -16.42 -7.88 6.23
N TYR A 48 -17.17 -7.68 5.15
CA TYR A 48 -18.56 -8.11 5.01
C TYR A 48 -18.64 -9.24 3.97
N LEU A 49 -19.28 -10.33 4.34
CA LEU A 49 -19.69 -11.37 3.40
C LEU A 49 -21.09 -11.04 2.92
N CYS A 50 -21.21 -10.88 1.60
CA CYS A 50 -22.43 -10.39 0.97
C CYS A 50 -22.84 -11.29 -0.19
N CYS A 51 -24.12 -11.22 -0.56
CA CYS A 51 -24.67 -11.82 -1.76
C CYS A 51 -25.16 -10.73 -2.69
N LEU A 52 -24.87 -10.82 -3.99
CA LEU A 52 -25.38 -9.88 -4.97
C LEU A 52 -26.89 -10.05 -5.13
N ASN A 53 -27.67 -9.09 -4.63
CA ASN A 53 -29.13 -9.12 -4.68
C ASN A 53 -29.67 -8.67 -6.03
N ARG A 54 -29.25 -7.46 -6.48
CA ARG A 54 -29.74 -6.90 -7.76
C ARG A 54 -28.77 -5.85 -8.31
N TYR A 55 -28.87 -5.63 -9.61
CA TYR A 55 -28.32 -4.48 -10.29
C TYR A 55 -29.38 -3.42 -10.52
N GLU A 56 -29.05 -2.19 -10.18
CA GLU A 56 -29.81 -1.00 -10.54
C GLU A 56 -29.07 -0.21 -11.66
N LYS A 57 -29.59 0.95 -12.04
CA LYS A 57 -28.99 1.74 -13.12
C LYS A 57 -27.54 2.13 -12.82
N ASP A 58 -27.29 2.63 -11.62
CA ASP A 58 -26.02 3.25 -11.22
C ASP A 58 -25.38 2.58 -10.00
N GLN A 59 -25.90 1.42 -9.57
CA GLN A 59 -25.36 0.69 -8.43
C GLN A 59 -25.71 -0.82 -8.47
N ALA A 60 -24.91 -1.61 -7.78
CA ALA A 60 -25.28 -2.96 -7.34
C ALA A 60 -25.67 -2.92 -5.87
N VAL A 61 -26.67 -3.68 -5.50
CA VAL A 61 -27.15 -3.82 -4.13
C VAL A 61 -26.77 -5.22 -3.65
N LEU A 62 -26.07 -5.27 -2.53
CA LEU A 62 -25.59 -6.50 -1.91
C LEU A 62 -26.26 -6.69 -0.57
N ASP A 63 -26.79 -7.87 -0.29
CA ASP A 63 -27.30 -8.23 1.02
C ASP A 63 -26.15 -8.71 1.92
N VAL A 64 -26.03 -8.13 3.12
CA VAL A 64 -25.03 -8.53 4.12
C VAL A 64 -25.56 -9.71 4.91
N PHE A 65 -24.83 -10.82 4.94
CA PHE A 65 -25.19 -11.97 5.75
C PHE A 65 -24.20 -12.25 6.90
N ARG A 66 -22.99 -11.68 6.85
CA ARG A 66 -22.00 -11.83 7.92
C ARG A 66 -21.00 -10.67 7.94
N LYS A 67 -20.67 -10.22 9.14
CA LYS A 67 -19.59 -9.25 9.41
C LYS A 67 -18.44 -9.98 10.12
N LEU A 68 -17.20 -9.70 9.70
CA LEU A 68 -15.97 -10.28 10.25
C LEU A 68 -14.93 -9.18 10.46
N ASP A 69 -14.07 -9.34 11.44
CA ASP A 69 -12.85 -8.55 11.52
C ASP A 69 -11.86 -9.02 10.45
N THR A 70 -11.09 -8.10 9.91
CA THR A 70 -10.06 -8.43 8.91
C THR A 70 -8.83 -8.97 9.62
N GLU A 71 -8.44 -10.21 9.29
CA GLU A 71 -7.28 -10.91 9.87
C GLU A 71 -6.07 -10.93 8.91
N THR A 72 -6.11 -10.18 7.81
CA THR A 72 -5.08 -10.23 6.76
C THR A 72 -3.99 -9.17 6.89
N GLU A 73 -4.13 -8.25 7.82
CA GLU A 73 -3.15 -7.20 8.02
C GLU A 73 -2.00 -7.66 8.92
N LEU A 74 -0.80 -7.13 8.64
CA LEU A 74 0.35 -7.37 9.50
C LEU A 74 0.14 -6.74 10.89
N PRO A 75 0.71 -7.32 11.94
CA PRO A 75 0.62 -6.76 13.29
C PRO A 75 1.42 -5.46 13.46
N SER A 76 2.25 -5.09 12.50
CA SER A 76 3.09 -3.89 12.47
C SER A 76 2.82 -3.07 11.21
N GLU A 77 2.94 -1.75 11.30
CA GLU A 77 2.77 -0.87 10.16
C GLU A 77 4.07 -0.76 9.34
N ILE A 78 4.11 -1.36 8.18
CA ILE A 78 5.27 -1.29 7.29
C ILE A 78 5.11 -0.15 6.29
N ILE A 79 5.98 0.85 6.36
CA ILE A 79 6.03 1.99 5.45
C ILE A 79 7.21 1.83 4.50
N LEU A 80 6.92 1.70 3.20
CA LEU A 80 7.97 1.65 2.19
C LEU A 80 8.29 3.06 1.69
N PHE A 81 9.50 3.51 1.94
CA PHE A 81 10.09 4.69 1.30
C PHE A 81 10.86 4.23 0.07
N GLN A 82 10.33 4.52 -1.13
CA GLN A 82 10.86 4.01 -2.39
C GLN A 82 11.47 5.12 -3.24
N GLY A 83 12.78 5.06 -3.48
CA GLY A 83 13.45 5.89 -4.46
C GLY A 83 12.91 5.63 -5.87
N LEU A 84 12.58 6.71 -6.60
CA LEU A 84 11.98 6.59 -7.93
C LEU A 84 12.83 5.75 -8.88
N PRO A 85 12.35 4.58 -9.33
CA PRO A 85 13.05 3.75 -10.29
C PRO A 85 12.81 4.22 -11.72
N LYS A 86 13.58 3.70 -12.67
CA LYS A 86 13.40 3.95 -14.11
C LYS A 86 12.18 3.23 -14.67
N GLY A 87 11.54 3.85 -15.66
CA GLY A 87 10.43 3.25 -16.41
C GLY A 87 9.20 3.01 -15.54
N ASP A 88 8.55 1.85 -15.75
CA ASP A 88 7.30 1.48 -15.10
C ASP A 88 7.49 0.54 -13.89
N LYS A 89 8.74 0.35 -13.43
CA LYS A 89 9.05 -0.52 -12.29
C LYS A 89 8.31 -0.14 -11.02
N MET A 90 8.01 1.15 -10.83
CA MET A 90 7.26 1.61 -9.67
C MET A 90 5.88 0.98 -9.57
N GLU A 91 5.22 0.70 -10.70
CA GLU A 91 3.92 0.02 -10.71
C GLU A 91 4.01 -1.40 -10.14
N TRP A 92 5.04 -2.13 -10.55
CA TRP A 92 5.32 -3.46 -10.03
C TRP A 92 5.71 -3.43 -8.54
N ILE A 93 6.53 -2.45 -8.13
CA ILE A 93 6.92 -2.26 -6.72
C ILE A 93 5.68 -1.99 -5.87
N VAL A 94 4.81 -1.06 -6.27
CA VAL A 94 3.56 -0.78 -5.56
C VAL A 94 2.73 -2.04 -5.43
N GLN A 95 2.49 -2.75 -6.53
CA GLN A 95 1.72 -3.99 -6.51
C GLN A 95 2.29 -5.00 -5.49
N LYS A 96 3.59 -5.30 -5.58
CA LYS A 96 4.22 -6.31 -4.72
C LYS A 96 4.31 -5.89 -3.26
N SER A 97 4.55 -4.61 -2.99
CA SER A 97 4.57 -4.09 -1.62
C SER A 97 3.20 -4.22 -0.96
N VAL A 98 2.13 -3.92 -1.70
CA VAL A 98 0.75 -4.12 -1.22
C VAL A 98 0.48 -5.59 -0.94
N GLU A 99 0.80 -6.49 -1.89
CA GLU A 99 0.62 -7.94 -1.71
C GLU A 99 1.41 -8.49 -0.50
N LEU A 100 2.56 -7.88 -0.15
CA LEU A 100 3.41 -8.25 0.99
C LEU A 100 3.00 -7.58 2.31
N GLY A 101 1.97 -6.74 2.33
CA GLY A 101 1.44 -6.16 3.55
C GLY A 101 1.91 -4.73 3.87
N ALA A 102 2.57 -4.01 2.94
CA ALA A 102 2.91 -2.61 3.17
C ALA A 102 1.65 -1.80 3.53
N HIS A 103 1.75 -0.99 4.58
CA HIS A 103 0.68 -0.13 5.05
C HIS A 103 0.63 1.20 4.28
N LYS A 104 1.81 1.70 3.88
CA LYS A 104 1.96 2.96 3.17
C LYS A 104 3.18 2.92 2.24
N ILE A 105 3.11 3.64 1.13
CA ILE A 105 4.22 3.76 0.17
C ILE A 105 4.50 5.25 -0.06
N VAL A 106 5.74 5.65 0.19
CA VAL A 106 6.24 7.03 0.04
C VAL A 106 7.28 7.06 -1.07
N PRO A 107 6.91 7.42 -2.30
CA PRO A 107 7.87 7.61 -3.38
C PRO A 107 8.74 8.85 -3.13
N PHE A 108 10.05 8.75 -3.31
CA PHE A 108 10.93 9.91 -3.17
C PHE A 108 11.97 10.01 -4.28
N SER A 109 12.48 11.24 -4.50
CA SER A 109 13.59 11.51 -5.40
C SER A 109 14.91 11.43 -4.62
N ALA A 110 15.71 10.38 -4.88
CA ALA A 110 17.10 10.27 -4.42
C ALA A 110 18.03 11.00 -5.37
N LYS A 111 19.25 11.28 -4.94
CA LYS A 111 20.23 12.00 -5.78
C LYS A 111 20.61 11.21 -7.04
N ARG A 112 20.69 9.90 -6.94
CA ARG A 112 20.93 8.99 -8.07
C ARG A 112 19.67 8.59 -8.84
N SER A 113 18.50 9.17 -8.51
CA SER A 113 17.29 8.98 -9.31
C SER A 113 17.45 9.66 -10.67
N VAL A 114 17.36 8.87 -11.74
CA VAL A 114 17.41 9.38 -13.13
C VAL A 114 16.09 10.04 -13.52
N VAL A 115 15.00 9.59 -12.92
CA VAL A 115 13.65 10.10 -13.20
C VAL A 115 13.44 11.42 -12.46
N LYS A 116 13.15 12.47 -13.23
CA LYS A 116 12.70 13.76 -12.70
C LYS A 116 11.25 13.96 -13.15
N LEU A 117 10.36 14.04 -12.22
CA LEU A 117 8.94 14.30 -12.48
C LEU A 117 8.66 15.78 -12.23
N ASP A 118 8.03 16.44 -13.20
CA ASP A 118 7.37 17.72 -12.94
C ASP A 118 6.10 17.46 -12.10
N GLU A 119 5.61 18.49 -11.43
CA GLU A 119 4.49 18.39 -10.50
C GLU A 119 3.24 17.73 -11.12
N LYS A 120 2.88 18.11 -12.36
CA LYS A 120 1.72 17.54 -13.05
C LYS A 120 1.89 16.05 -13.37
N LYS A 121 3.11 15.62 -13.74
CA LYS A 121 3.39 14.20 -13.97
C LYS A 121 3.43 13.41 -12.67
N ALA A 122 3.95 14.01 -11.58
CA ALA A 122 3.97 13.38 -10.27
C ALA A 122 2.56 13.06 -9.77
N VAL A 123 1.63 14.02 -9.85
CA VAL A 123 0.22 13.81 -9.47
C VAL A 123 -0.41 12.68 -10.29
N LYS A 124 -0.30 12.72 -11.63
CA LYS A 124 -0.88 11.66 -12.49
C LYS A 124 -0.29 10.27 -12.20
N LYS A 125 1.01 10.20 -11.90
CA LYS A 125 1.63 8.92 -11.55
C LYS A 125 1.17 8.44 -10.19
N GLN A 126 1.05 9.30 -9.20
CA GLN A 126 0.53 8.97 -7.88
C GLN A 126 -0.90 8.45 -7.96
N GLU A 127 -1.79 9.11 -8.71
CA GLU A 127 -3.16 8.62 -8.95
C GLU A 127 -3.17 7.21 -9.57
N ARG A 128 -2.31 6.98 -10.56
CA ARG A 128 -2.17 5.66 -11.20
C ARG A 128 -1.64 4.60 -10.22
N TRP A 129 -0.65 4.92 -9.42
CA TRP A 129 -0.10 4.01 -8.41
C TRP A 129 -1.12 3.70 -7.32
N GLN A 130 -1.95 4.68 -6.92
CA GLN A 130 -3.04 4.44 -5.97
C GLN A 130 -4.08 3.46 -6.52
N LEU A 131 -4.41 3.53 -7.81
CA LEU A 131 -5.31 2.55 -8.45
C LEU A 131 -4.69 1.15 -8.48
N ILE A 132 -3.38 1.04 -8.72
CA ILE A 132 -2.66 -0.24 -8.66
C ILE A 132 -2.67 -0.79 -7.23
N ALA A 133 -2.44 0.05 -6.23
CA ALA A 133 -2.51 -0.36 -4.82
C ALA A 133 -3.90 -0.90 -4.45
N LYS A 134 -4.97 -0.23 -4.90
CA LYS A 134 -6.35 -0.72 -4.72
C LYS A 134 -6.55 -2.10 -5.36
N GLY A 135 -6.21 -2.26 -6.63
CA GLY A 135 -6.35 -3.55 -7.32
C GLY A 135 -5.53 -4.67 -6.69
N ALA A 136 -4.31 -4.37 -6.22
CA ALA A 136 -3.47 -5.32 -5.50
C ALA A 136 -4.08 -5.73 -4.15
N ALA A 137 -4.65 -4.78 -3.39
CA ALA A 137 -5.32 -5.03 -2.13
C ALA A 137 -6.58 -5.92 -2.32
N GLU A 138 -7.36 -5.66 -3.36
CA GLU A 138 -8.51 -6.50 -3.73
C GLU A 138 -8.08 -7.93 -4.07
N GLN A 139 -7.04 -8.08 -4.90
CA GLN A 139 -6.56 -9.38 -5.35
C GLN A 139 -5.90 -10.18 -4.21
N SER A 140 -5.14 -9.54 -3.33
CA SER A 140 -4.45 -10.19 -2.21
C SER A 140 -5.34 -10.39 -0.97
N GLY A 141 -6.59 -9.92 -1.00
CA GLY A 141 -7.54 -10.09 0.09
C GLY A 141 -7.30 -9.19 1.29
N ARG A 142 -6.62 -8.06 1.12
CA ARG A 142 -6.36 -7.10 2.20
C ARG A 142 -7.62 -6.37 2.64
N GLY A 143 -7.70 -6.05 3.91
CA GLY A 143 -8.80 -5.29 4.51
C GLY A 143 -8.67 -3.78 4.37
N VAL A 144 -7.46 -3.30 4.04
CA VAL A 144 -7.15 -1.88 3.83
C VAL A 144 -6.51 -1.66 2.46
N ILE A 145 -6.70 -0.46 1.92
CA ILE A 145 -6.00 -0.02 0.71
C ILE A 145 -4.82 0.84 1.16
N PRO A 146 -3.56 0.40 0.96
CA PRO A 146 -2.39 1.21 1.29
C PRO A 146 -2.41 2.57 0.58
N GLU A 147 -2.06 3.61 1.31
CA GLU A 147 -1.87 4.94 0.73
C GLU A 147 -0.57 4.98 -0.09
N VAL A 148 -0.65 5.46 -1.32
CA VAL A 148 0.52 5.85 -2.10
C VAL A 148 0.63 7.37 -2.08
N CYS A 149 1.62 7.88 -1.35
CA CYS A 149 1.84 9.31 -1.16
C CYS A 149 2.27 10.02 -2.45
N GLY A 150 2.19 11.34 -2.43
CA GLY A 150 2.85 12.17 -3.43
C GLY A 150 4.37 11.98 -3.40
N VAL A 151 5.01 12.25 -4.54
CA VAL A 151 6.48 12.19 -4.63
C VAL A 151 7.10 13.34 -3.83
N CYS A 152 8.02 13.02 -2.93
CA CYS A 152 8.75 13.98 -2.13
C CYS A 152 10.27 13.94 -2.38
N SER A 153 11.03 14.82 -1.75
CA SER A 153 12.49 14.74 -1.71
C SER A 153 12.94 13.68 -0.69
N PHE A 154 14.20 13.25 -0.79
CA PHE A 154 14.80 12.35 0.20
C PHE A 154 14.80 12.95 1.62
N THR A 155 15.00 14.26 1.72
CA THR A 155 14.97 14.97 3.02
C THR A 155 13.57 14.93 3.64
N GLU A 156 12.53 15.25 2.87
CA GLU A 156 11.14 15.17 3.34
C GLU A 156 10.73 13.72 3.70
N ALA A 157 11.24 12.74 2.96
CA ALA A 157 11.03 11.33 3.28
C ALA A 157 11.65 10.95 4.63
N LEU A 158 12.87 11.43 4.91
CA LEU A 158 13.52 11.22 6.21
C LEU A 158 12.77 11.92 7.35
N GLU A 159 12.28 13.14 7.14
CA GLU A 159 11.48 13.86 8.13
C GLU A 159 10.18 13.11 8.47
N GLN A 160 9.51 12.52 7.47
CA GLN A 160 8.34 11.67 7.71
C GLN A 160 8.69 10.40 8.50
N ALA A 161 9.90 9.86 8.33
CA ALA A 161 10.33 8.66 9.01
C ALA A 161 10.76 8.89 10.47
N GLU A 162 11.02 10.12 10.90
CA GLU A 162 11.45 10.44 12.28
C GLU A 162 10.44 10.02 13.37
N SER A 163 9.16 9.93 13.02
CA SER A 163 8.10 9.51 13.94
C SER A 163 7.91 8.00 14.05
N LEU A 164 8.63 7.22 13.24
CA LEU A 164 8.51 5.77 13.22
C LEU A 164 9.40 5.11 14.30
N ASP A 165 8.94 3.98 14.83
CA ASP A 165 9.65 3.24 15.88
C ASP A 165 10.97 2.65 15.38
N VAL A 166 10.99 2.15 14.14
CA VAL A 166 12.16 1.54 13.51
C VAL A 166 12.30 2.05 12.08
N VAL A 167 13.50 2.48 11.70
CA VAL A 167 13.80 2.89 10.32
C VAL A 167 15.00 2.10 9.81
N LEU A 168 14.83 1.41 8.70
CA LEU A 168 15.83 0.58 8.04
C LEU A 168 16.24 1.18 6.71
N ILE A 169 17.54 1.17 6.42
CA ILE A 169 18.10 1.56 5.14
C ILE A 169 19.08 0.51 4.65
N PRO A 170 18.67 -0.41 3.75
CA PRO A 170 19.58 -1.35 3.10
C PRO A 170 20.69 -0.61 2.35
N TYR A 171 21.94 -0.96 2.66
CA TYR A 171 23.11 -0.29 2.09
C TYR A 171 24.20 -1.29 1.74
N GLU A 172 24.64 -1.27 0.49
CA GLU A 172 25.56 -2.24 -0.10
C GLU A 172 26.97 -2.32 0.54
N LEU A 173 27.36 -1.28 1.29
CA LEU A 173 28.65 -1.25 2.00
C LEU A 173 28.55 -1.69 3.47
N GLU A 174 27.37 -2.04 3.96
CA GLU A 174 27.23 -2.65 5.28
C GLU A 174 27.54 -4.16 5.15
N GLU A 175 28.40 -4.67 6.03
CA GLU A 175 28.84 -6.05 6.01
C GLU A 175 28.26 -6.83 7.19
N GLY A 176 27.80 -8.04 6.91
CA GLY A 176 27.37 -9.01 7.90
C GLY A 176 25.89 -8.96 8.24
N MET A 177 25.26 -10.13 8.19
CA MET A 177 23.81 -10.30 8.47
C MET A 177 23.45 -10.22 9.96
N ALA A 178 24.43 -10.29 10.87
CA ALA A 178 24.14 -10.40 12.31
C ALA A 178 23.38 -9.20 12.85
N GLU A 179 23.75 -7.96 12.46
CA GLU A 179 23.06 -6.77 12.88
C GLU A 179 21.69 -6.65 12.24
N THR A 180 21.56 -7.00 10.95
CA THR A 180 20.29 -7.05 10.24
C THR A 180 19.30 -7.98 10.94
N VAL A 181 19.72 -9.21 11.25
CA VAL A 181 18.91 -10.19 11.98
C VAL A 181 18.51 -9.65 13.34
N ARG A 182 19.47 -9.10 14.10
CA ARG A 182 19.22 -8.54 15.43
C ARG A 182 18.18 -7.42 15.39
N VAL A 183 18.28 -6.52 14.44
CA VAL A 183 17.33 -5.40 14.32
C VAL A 183 15.93 -5.91 13.96
N ILE A 184 15.83 -6.86 13.04
CA ILE A 184 14.53 -7.44 12.64
C ILE A 184 13.90 -8.22 13.80
N GLU A 185 14.67 -9.00 14.56
CA GLU A 185 14.18 -9.75 15.73
C GLU A 185 13.71 -8.87 16.89
N GLN A 186 14.13 -7.60 16.93
CA GLN A 186 13.71 -6.62 17.94
C GLN A 186 12.42 -5.88 17.57
N ILE A 187 11.87 -6.09 16.38
CA ILE A 187 10.61 -5.46 15.97
C ILE A 187 9.46 -6.15 16.68
N GLU A 188 8.71 -5.39 17.46
CA GLU A 188 7.56 -5.89 18.22
C GLU A 188 6.24 -5.62 17.48
N PRO A 189 5.22 -6.45 17.66
CA PRO A 189 3.88 -6.19 17.13
C PRO A 189 3.36 -4.82 17.58
N GLY A 190 2.75 -4.08 16.66
CA GLY A 190 2.23 -2.73 16.89
C GLY A 190 3.23 -1.61 16.60
N GLN A 191 4.48 -1.92 16.35
CA GLN A 191 5.47 -0.92 15.93
C GLN A 191 5.30 -0.51 14.47
N SER A 192 5.68 0.73 14.18
CA SER A 192 5.80 1.29 12.85
C SER A 192 7.23 1.14 12.32
N VAL A 193 7.37 0.57 11.11
CA VAL A 193 8.66 0.26 10.50
C VAL A 193 8.80 0.93 9.14
N GLY A 194 9.73 1.86 9.01
CA GLY A 194 10.11 2.48 7.75
C GLY A 194 11.25 1.72 7.07
N ILE A 195 11.10 1.42 5.79
CA ILE A 195 12.13 0.75 4.99
C ILE A 195 12.46 1.63 3.78
N PHE A 196 13.70 2.12 3.72
CA PHE A 196 14.19 2.95 2.61
C PHE A 196 14.83 2.08 1.54
N ILE A 197 14.27 2.06 0.35
CA ILE A 197 14.85 1.39 -0.83
C ILE A 197 15.29 2.44 -1.84
N GLY A 198 16.56 2.43 -2.22
CA GLY A 198 17.11 3.31 -3.22
C GLY A 198 16.63 3.02 -4.65
N PRO A 199 16.88 3.93 -5.61
CA PRO A 199 16.74 3.64 -7.03
C PRO A 199 17.81 2.63 -7.47
N GLU A 200 17.84 2.25 -8.75
CA GLU A 200 18.83 1.29 -9.29
C GLU A 200 20.29 1.68 -9.05
N GLY A 201 20.58 2.97 -8.87
CA GLY A 201 21.92 3.47 -8.54
C GLY A 201 22.23 3.46 -7.05
N GLY A 202 21.32 2.95 -6.21
CA GLY A 202 21.46 2.97 -4.75
C GLY A 202 21.45 4.36 -4.14
N PHE A 203 21.94 4.47 -2.92
CA PHE A 203 22.12 5.74 -2.20
C PHE A 203 23.55 6.29 -2.37
N GLU A 204 23.70 7.61 -2.30
CA GLU A 204 25.00 8.20 -2.06
C GLU A 204 25.39 8.07 -0.57
N GLU A 205 26.68 7.97 -0.28
CA GLU A 205 27.18 7.86 1.09
C GLU A 205 26.66 9.02 1.97
N ALA A 206 26.59 10.24 1.43
CA ALA A 206 26.04 11.38 2.15
C ALA A 206 24.54 11.26 2.48
N GLU A 207 23.75 10.54 1.66
CA GLU A 207 22.35 10.24 1.95
C GLU A 207 22.25 9.23 3.11
N VAL A 208 23.07 8.18 3.09
CA VAL A 208 23.11 7.18 4.17
C VAL A 208 23.58 7.79 5.49
N LEU A 209 24.61 8.64 5.48
CA LEU A 209 25.07 9.35 6.68
C LEU A 209 23.95 10.23 7.27
N ARG A 210 23.25 10.99 6.42
CA ARG A 210 22.10 11.78 6.87
C ARG A 210 20.97 10.92 7.45
N ALA A 211 20.69 9.76 6.82
CA ALA A 211 19.69 8.83 7.35
C ALA A 211 20.10 8.28 8.73
N LYS A 212 21.39 7.92 8.91
CA LYS A 212 21.93 7.51 10.22
C LYS A 212 21.79 8.60 11.29
N GLU A 213 22.08 9.87 10.94
CA GLU A 213 21.91 11.02 11.84
C GLU A 213 20.44 11.20 12.28
N LYS A 214 19.48 10.77 11.45
CA LYS A 214 18.04 10.78 11.71
C LYS A 214 17.54 9.47 12.36
N GLY A 215 18.42 8.58 12.78
CA GLY A 215 18.10 7.36 13.51
C GLY A 215 17.84 6.13 12.62
N ALA A 216 18.01 6.23 11.31
CA ALA A 216 17.90 5.06 10.43
C ALA A 216 19.06 4.09 10.69
N ARG A 217 18.73 2.80 10.74
CA ARG A 217 19.69 1.71 10.93
C ARG A 217 20.06 1.14 9.56
N PRO A 218 21.32 1.20 9.16
CA PRO A 218 21.76 0.54 7.95
C PRO A 218 21.73 -0.98 8.15
N VAL A 219 21.30 -1.68 7.12
CA VAL A 219 21.20 -3.14 7.09
C VAL A 219 21.75 -3.68 5.78
N THR A 220 22.17 -4.94 5.77
CA THR A 220 22.69 -5.62 4.57
C THR A 220 21.58 -6.15 3.70
#